data_bad5cc79751550609f76ee8a1b29d23c
#
_entry.id   bad5cc79751550609f76ee8a1b29d23c
#
_cell.length_a   1.000
_cell.length_b   1.000
_cell.length_c   1.000
_cell.angle_alpha   90.00
_cell.angle_beta   90.00
_cell.angle_gamma   90.00
#
_symmetry.space_group_name_H-M   'P 1'
#
loop_
_entity.id
_entity.type
_entity.pdbx_description
1 polymer ?
#
loop_
_entity_poly.entity_id
_entity_poly.type
_entity_poly.pdbx_seq_one_letter_code
_entity_poly.pdbx_strand_id
1 'polypeptide(L)'
;AEKQTMLEMSLTHEIGEQNLQFKPILAKLYADNKYELMWKDKAAEKQFLREYAAMVASGISKRSAQSLINLHNAEKTGGLTYDVLLSDAFLDYLYYSKNVNQQAQRWLYATNAYKPELPNQEIIDQWQSAVKNDAVSGFVNGLSNHNRLYRETVQSLPSMISASGISEMGKKLALNAQRLRVIPDFENGIFVNIPSYQLKYYRDGKAILESRVIVGKNERRTPVMYSRLSNVVVNPPWNAPTRLINEDILPKLKRDPGYAAAHNYSIL
;
A
#
# COMPACT_ATOMS: atom_id res chain seq x y z
N ALA A 1 0.88 -8.18 34.43
CA ALA A 1 1.37 -6.79 34.43
C ALA A 1 2.84 -6.72 34.83
N GLU A 2 3.26 -7.22 36.00
CA GLU A 2 4.64 -7.13 36.51
C GLU A 2 5.67 -7.74 35.57
N LYS A 3 5.43 -8.95 35.04
CA LYS A 3 6.34 -9.62 34.10
C LYS A 3 6.56 -8.76 32.82
N GLN A 4 5.51 -8.17 32.30
CA GLN A 4 5.60 -7.30 31.13
C GLN A 4 6.42 -6.04 31.43
N THR A 5 6.19 -5.42 32.59
CA THR A 5 6.96 -4.24 33.04
C THR A 5 8.44 -4.57 33.17
N MET A 6 8.78 -5.73 33.73
CA MET A 6 10.18 -6.18 33.83
C MET A 6 10.83 -6.38 32.46
N LEU A 7 10.12 -6.94 31.48
CA LEU A 7 10.63 -7.11 30.13
C LEU A 7 10.92 -5.77 29.45
N GLU A 8 10.04 -4.80 29.60
CA GLU A 8 10.23 -3.44 29.03
C GLU A 8 11.38 -2.70 29.73
N MET A 9 11.52 -2.82 31.04
CA MET A 9 12.66 -2.27 31.77
C MET A 9 13.98 -2.90 31.32
N SER A 10 14.00 -4.21 31.12
CA SER A 10 15.19 -4.93 30.62
C SER A 10 15.58 -4.46 29.22
N LEU A 11 14.62 -4.29 28.33
CA LEU A 11 14.88 -3.72 27.00
C LEU A 11 15.46 -2.30 27.10
N THR A 12 14.87 -1.43 27.92
CA THR A 12 15.36 -0.07 28.15
C THR A 12 16.78 -0.07 28.72
N HIS A 13 17.11 -1.02 29.62
CA HIS A 13 18.46 -1.17 30.12
C HIS A 13 19.46 -1.50 29.00
N GLU A 14 19.09 -2.35 28.05
CA GLU A 14 19.96 -2.78 26.94
C GLU A 14 20.17 -1.68 25.88
N ILE A 15 19.17 -0.89 25.55
CA ILE A 15 19.20 0.04 24.42
C ILE A 15 19.00 1.52 24.80
N GLY A 16 18.72 1.84 26.07
CA GLY A 16 18.31 3.16 26.51
C GLY A 16 16.86 3.48 26.16
N GLU A 17 16.44 4.70 26.46
CA GLU A 17 15.11 5.20 26.09
C GLU A 17 15.02 5.46 24.58
N GLN A 18 14.05 4.84 23.94
CA GLN A 18 13.76 4.98 22.52
C GLN A 18 12.27 5.22 22.30
N ASN A 19 11.94 6.01 21.28
CA ASN A 19 10.55 6.21 20.87
C ASN A 19 10.07 5.05 19.99
N LEU A 20 9.62 3.96 20.62
CA LEU A 20 9.13 2.77 19.97
C LEU A 20 7.61 2.77 19.85
N GLN A 21 7.09 2.31 18.71
CA GLN A 21 5.65 2.11 18.51
C GLN A 21 5.14 0.88 19.26
N PHE A 22 5.97 -0.18 19.30
CA PHE A 22 5.57 -1.51 19.74
C PHE A 22 6.48 -2.04 20.85
N LYS A 23 6.83 -1.19 21.82
CA LYS A 23 7.73 -1.53 22.93
C LYS A 23 7.35 -2.84 23.65
N PRO A 24 6.07 -3.09 24.00
CA PRO A 24 5.70 -4.31 24.72
C PRO A 24 6.07 -5.60 23.99
N ILE A 25 5.76 -5.69 22.70
CA ILE A 25 6.08 -6.90 21.93
C ILE A 25 7.56 -7.01 21.63
N LEU A 26 8.25 -5.89 21.36
CA LEU A 26 9.69 -5.87 21.13
C LEU A 26 10.47 -6.34 22.37
N ALA A 27 10.05 -5.92 23.57
CA ALA A 27 10.65 -6.38 24.81
C ALA A 27 10.59 -7.90 24.94
N LYS A 28 9.47 -8.50 24.61
CA LYS A 28 9.30 -9.96 24.61
C LYS A 28 10.14 -10.63 23.52
N LEU A 29 10.09 -10.13 22.29
CA LEU A 29 10.80 -10.70 21.15
C LEU A 29 12.32 -10.75 21.38
N TYR A 30 12.88 -9.64 21.88
CA TYR A 30 14.32 -9.57 22.14
C TYR A 30 14.75 -10.37 23.37
N ALA A 31 13.93 -10.45 24.42
CA ALA A 31 14.18 -11.33 25.53
C ALA A 31 14.18 -12.81 25.11
N ASP A 32 13.20 -13.23 24.30
CA ASP A 32 13.11 -14.59 23.76
C ASP A 32 14.30 -14.92 22.84
N ASN A 33 14.83 -13.91 22.13
CA ASN A 33 16.02 -14.04 21.28
C ASN A 33 17.35 -13.75 22.01
N LYS A 34 17.34 -13.69 23.34
CA LYS A 34 18.52 -13.46 24.21
C LYS A 34 19.28 -12.17 23.86
N TYR A 35 18.55 -11.14 23.41
CA TYR A 35 19.11 -9.85 22.97
C TYR A 35 20.13 -9.95 21.83
N GLU A 36 20.11 -11.05 21.07
CA GLU A 36 20.86 -11.15 19.81
C GLU A 36 20.23 -10.30 18.71
N LEU A 37 21.04 -9.92 17.72
CA LEU A 37 20.55 -9.20 16.55
C LEU A 37 19.60 -10.07 15.73
N MET A 38 18.46 -9.52 15.35
CA MET A 38 17.47 -10.18 14.48
C MET A 38 17.70 -9.87 13.00
N TRP A 39 18.47 -8.82 12.69
CA TRP A 39 18.78 -8.36 11.34
C TRP A 39 20.24 -8.68 10.94
N LYS A 40 20.63 -9.93 11.06
CA LYS A 40 21.95 -10.41 10.62
C LYS A 40 22.05 -10.49 9.10
N ASP A 41 20.94 -10.75 8.40
CA ASP A 41 20.85 -10.76 6.94
C ASP A 41 20.74 -9.34 6.39
N LYS A 42 21.86 -8.82 5.88
CA LYS A 42 21.96 -7.46 5.35
C LYS A 42 21.18 -7.25 4.04
N ALA A 43 20.97 -8.31 3.28
CA ALA A 43 20.13 -8.27 2.08
C ALA A 43 18.64 -8.07 2.45
N ALA A 44 18.16 -8.77 3.48
CA ALA A 44 16.82 -8.60 4.01
C ALA A 44 16.60 -7.18 4.57
N GLU A 45 17.56 -6.67 5.35
CA GLU A 45 17.54 -5.29 5.87
C GLU A 45 17.42 -4.27 4.75
N LYS A 46 18.28 -4.37 3.73
CA LYS A 46 18.29 -3.45 2.58
C LYS A 46 16.99 -3.49 1.79
N GLN A 47 16.44 -4.67 1.56
CA GLN A 47 15.16 -4.83 0.88
C GLN A 47 14.02 -4.23 1.68
N PHE A 48 13.93 -4.52 2.98
CA PHE A 48 12.94 -3.94 3.85
C PHE A 48 13.00 -2.41 3.85
N LEU A 49 14.19 -1.84 4.04
CA LEU A 49 14.36 -0.37 4.06
C LEU A 49 13.94 0.30 2.75
N ARG A 50 14.22 -0.34 1.62
CA ARG A 50 13.77 0.15 0.29
C ARG A 50 12.25 0.21 0.22
N GLU A 51 11.58 -0.86 0.60
CA GLU A 51 10.13 -0.96 0.58
C GLU A 51 9.48 0.01 1.58
N TYR A 52 10.04 0.10 2.77
CA TYR A 52 9.54 1.00 3.81
C TYR A 52 9.73 2.47 3.45
N ALA A 53 10.88 2.82 2.88
CA ALA A 53 11.14 4.17 2.39
C ALA A 53 10.16 4.58 1.28
N ALA A 54 9.84 3.68 0.36
CA ALA A 54 8.82 3.91 -0.68
C ALA A 54 7.43 4.14 -0.07
N MET A 55 7.05 3.35 0.92
CA MET A 55 5.80 3.52 1.66
C MET A 55 5.76 4.87 2.39
N VAL A 56 6.78 5.22 3.13
CA VAL A 56 6.90 6.49 3.87
C VAL A 56 6.86 7.69 2.92
N ALA A 57 7.55 7.62 1.79
CA ALA A 57 7.59 8.67 0.78
C ALA A 57 6.21 8.99 0.19
N SER A 58 5.28 8.05 0.21
CA SER A 58 3.89 8.25 -0.23
C SER A 58 3.07 9.20 0.65
N GLY A 59 3.54 9.50 1.86
CA GLY A 59 2.87 10.42 2.79
C GLY A 59 1.62 9.87 3.47
N ILE A 60 1.40 8.56 3.44
CA ILE A 60 0.20 7.93 4.01
C ILE A 60 0.20 7.87 5.54
N SER A 61 1.37 8.03 6.19
CA SER A 61 1.50 8.00 7.65
C SER A 61 2.64 8.87 8.16
N LYS A 62 2.32 9.85 8.98
CA LYS A 62 3.32 10.65 9.71
C LYS A 62 4.08 9.82 10.75
N ARG A 63 3.41 8.85 11.37
CA ARG A 63 4.05 7.98 12.36
C ARG A 63 5.11 7.09 11.73
N SER A 64 4.83 6.51 10.57
CA SER A 64 5.81 5.73 9.81
C SER A 64 7.01 6.58 9.37
N ALA A 65 6.75 7.81 8.93
CA ALA A 65 7.82 8.75 8.59
C ALA A 65 8.75 9.04 9.78
N GLN A 66 8.19 9.22 10.98
CA GLN A 66 8.99 9.40 12.20
C GLN A 66 9.84 8.18 12.54
N SER A 67 9.31 6.99 12.36
CA SER A 67 10.07 5.75 12.55
C SER A 67 11.27 5.64 11.60
N LEU A 68 11.10 6.04 10.35
CA LEU A 68 12.20 6.05 9.38
C LEU A 68 13.27 7.08 9.74
N ILE A 69 12.89 8.26 10.22
CA ILE A 69 13.82 9.29 10.73
C ILE A 69 14.62 8.75 11.93
N ASN A 70 13.96 8.10 12.88
CA ASN A 70 14.61 7.49 14.03
C ASN A 70 15.63 6.43 13.62
N LEU A 71 15.30 5.60 12.63
CA LEU A 71 16.21 4.63 12.05
C LEU A 71 17.45 5.30 11.42
N HIS A 72 17.25 6.32 10.62
CA HIS A 72 18.33 7.04 9.96
C HIS A 72 19.28 7.67 10.99
N ASN A 73 18.74 8.27 12.05
CA ASN A 73 19.53 8.87 13.11
C ASN A 73 20.34 7.84 13.92
N ALA A 74 19.85 6.61 14.05
CA ALA A 74 20.50 5.53 14.79
C ALA A 74 21.47 4.68 13.94
N GLU A 75 21.47 4.84 12.63
CA GLU A 75 22.26 4.01 11.70
C GLU A 75 23.76 4.03 12.02
N LYS A 76 24.30 5.21 12.32
CA LYS A 76 25.72 5.37 12.68
C LYS A 76 26.09 4.70 13.99
N THR A 77 25.18 4.68 14.95
CA THR A 77 25.38 4.02 16.25
C THR A 77 25.38 2.49 16.08
N GLY A 78 24.54 1.97 15.21
CA GLY A 78 24.42 0.55 14.93
C GLY A 78 24.03 -0.29 16.15
N GLY A 79 24.45 -1.54 16.16
CA GLY A 79 24.30 -2.45 17.28
C GLY A 79 22.84 -2.80 17.60
N LEU A 80 22.59 -3.16 18.87
CA LEU A 80 21.28 -3.62 19.31
C LEU A 80 20.21 -2.53 19.25
N THR A 81 20.56 -1.29 19.55
CA THR A 81 19.63 -0.16 19.46
C THR A 81 19.07 0.00 18.05
N TYR A 82 19.92 0.00 17.04
CA TYR A 82 19.51 0.08 15.63
C TYR A 82 18.68 -1.15 15.23
N ASP A 83 19.07 -2.34 15.66
CA ASP A 83 18.34 -3.59 15.39
C ASP A 83 16.91 -3.54 15.95
N VAL A 84 16.72 -3.06 17.16
CA VAL A 84 15.38 -2.89 17.76
C VAL A 84 14.54 -1.84 16.99
N LEU A 85 15.14 -0.74 16.58
CA LEU A 85 14.44 0.26 15.76
C LEU A 85 14.06 -0.28 14.38
N LEU A 86 14.90 -1.13 13.77
CA LEU A 86 14.54 -1.87 12.55
C LEU A 86 13.33 -2.76 12.78
N SER A 87 13.31 -3.51 13.87
CA SER A 87 12.20 -4.40 14.21
C SER A 87 10.92 -3.65 14.50
N ASP A 88 10.99 -2.50 15.17
CA ASP A 88 9.84 -1.62 15.41
C ASP A 88 9.22 -1.13 14.08
N ALA A 89 10.05 -0.62 13.19
CA ALA A 89 9.61 -0.21 11.86
C ALA A 89 9.11 -1.39 11.01
N PHE A 90 9.72 -2.56 11.18
CA PHE A 90 9.30 -3.77 10.47
C PHE A 90 7.93 -4.27 10.90
N LEU A 91 7.58 -4.17 12.17
CA LEU A 91 6.23 -4.47 12.66
C LEU A 91 5.18 -3.56 12.01
N ASP A 92 5.46 -2.27 11.87
CA ASP A 92 4.64 -1.33 11.11
C ASP A 92 4.46 -1.78 9.64
N TYR A 93 5.56 -2.04 8.96
CA TYR A 93 5.54 -2.51 7.57
C TYR A 93 4.83 -3.85 7.40
N LEU A 94 5.00 -4.77 8.36
CA LEU A 94 4.36 -6.07 8.38
C LEU A 94 2.83 -5.95 8.46
N TYR A 95 2.33 -5.09 9.35
CA TYR A 95 0.91 -4.77 9.43
C TYR A 95 0.39 -4.13 8.13
N TYR A 96 1.09 -3.14 7.62
CA TYR A 96 0.74 -2.50 6.35
C TYR A 96 0.67 -3.52 5.20
N SER A 97 1.70 -4.32 5.01
CA SER A 97 1.80 -5.29 3.93
C SER A 97 0.69 -6.34 3.93
N LYS A 98 0.27 -6.76 5.12
CA LYS A 98 -0.78 -7.78 5.27
C LYS A 98 -2.21 -7.23 5.11
N ASN A 99 -2.40 -5.93 5.23
CA ASN A 99 -3.74 -5.33 5.23
C ASN A 99 -4.00 -4.36 4.06
N VAL A 100 -2.96 -3.88 3.38
CA VAL A 100 -3.11 -2.83 2.35
C VAL A 100 -4.03 -3.24 1.20
N ASN A 101 -4.04 -4.50 0.79
CA ASN A 101 -4.91 -4.96 -0.29
C ASN A 101 -6.40 -4.75 0.03
N GLN A 102 -6.80 -4.98 1.27
CA GLN A 102 -8.17 -4.80 1.73
C GLN A 102 -8.49 -3.35 2.08
N GLN A 103 -7.49 -2.57 2.49
CA GLN A 103 -7.64 -1.20 2.96
C GLN A 103 -7.21 -0.14 1.93
N ALA A 104 -6.90 -0.53 0.71
CA ALA A 104 -6.32 0.35 -0.31
C ALA A 104 -7.15 1.61 -0.55
N GLN A 105 -8.46 1.51 -0.67
CA GLN A 105 -9.35 2.66 -0.89
C GLN A 105 -9.26 3.67 0.27
N ARG A 106 -9.16 3.18 1.50
CA ARG A 106 -9.10 4.02 2.69
C ARG A 106 -7.71 4.62 2.90
N TRP A 107 -6.65 3.83 2.70
CA TRP A 107 -5.28 4.25 3.03
C TRP A 107 -4.57 4.99 1.91
N LEU A 108 -4.87 4.68 0.65
CA LEU A 108 -4.08 5.15 -0.49
C LEU A 108 -4.72 6.32 -1.26
N TYR A 109 -5.90 6.78 -0.84
CA TYR A 109 -6.63 7.87 -1.49
C TYR A 109 -6.95 9.04 -0.57
N ALA A 110 -6.34 9.07 0.62
CA ALA A 110 -6.41 10.19 1.55
C ALA A 110 -5.04 10.41 2.22
N THR A 111 -4.71 11.66 2.48
CA THR A 111 -3.45 12.03 3.13
C THR A 111 -3.45 11.59 4.59
N ASN A 112 -2.34 11.03 5.05
CA ASN A 112 -2.15 10.60 6.43
C ASN A 112 -3.26 9.64 6.92
N ALA A 113 -3.74 8.79 6.04
CA ALA A 113 -4.88 7.90 6.30
C ALA A 113 -4.49 6.59 7.01
N TYR A 114 -3.24 6.17 6.86
CA TYR A 114 -2.73 4.95 7.47
C TYR A 114 -2.23 5.20 8.89
N LYS A 115 -2.65 4.37 9.82
CA LYS A 115 -2.17 4.35 11.21
C LYS A 115 -1.57 2.98 11.51
N PRO A 116 -0.30 2.91 11.90
CA PRO A 116 0.32 1.64 12.29
C PRO A 116 -0.39 0.99 13.47
N GLU A 117 -0.60 -0.31 13.34
CA GLU A 117 -1.13 -1.16 14.40
C GLU A 117 -0.26 -2.42 14.52
N LEU A 118 -0.36 -3.11 15.64
CA LEU A 118 0.36 -4.35 15.86
C LEU A 118 -0.20 -5.44 14.92
N PRO A 119 0.66 -6.16 14.16
CA PRO A 119 0.25 -7.33 13.40
C PRO A 119 -0.36 -8.40 14.29
N ASN A 120 -1.14 -9.33 13.71
CA ASN A 120 -1.62 -10.46 14.48
C ASN A 120 -0.45 -11.38 14.91
N GLN A 121 -0.69 -12.17 15.96
CA GLN A 121 0.36 -12.99 16.56
C GLN A 121 0.91 -14.06 15.61
N GLU A 122 0.08 -14.62 14.74
CA GLU A 122 0.49 -15.61 13.75
C GLU A 122 1.57 -15.06 12.80
N ILE A 123 1.42 -13.85 12.33
CA ILE A 123 2.40 -13.19 11.43
C ILE A 123 3.70 -12.89 12.18
N ILE A 124 3.61 -12.45 13.43
CA ILE A 124 4.77 -12.23 14.30
C ILE A 124 5.53 -13.55 14.52
N ASP A 125 4.82 -14.64 14.77
CA ASP A 125 5.41 -15.96 14.94
C ASP A 125 6.10 -16.46 13.68
N GLN A 126 5.52 -16.19 12.50
CA GLN A 126 6.15 -16.49 11.21
C GLN A 126 7.46 -15.73 11.03
N TRP A 127 7.49 -14.46 11.41
CA TRP A 127 8.72 -13.67 11.38
C TRP A 127 9.78 -14.22 12.36
N GLN A 128 9.40 -14.52 13.60
CA GLN A 128 10.31 -15.15 14.56
C GLN A 128 10.90 -16.47 14.04
N SER A 129 10.05 -17.30 13.42
CA SER A 129 10.48 -18.55 12.78
C SER A 129 11.49 -18.29 11.66
N ALA A 130 11.27 -17.27 10.82
CA ALA A 130 12.19 -16.89 9.77
C ALA A 130 13.55 -16.42 10.33
N VAL A 131 13.57 -15.69 11.45
CA VAL A 131 14.81 -15.28 12.13
C VAL A 131 15.58 -16.50 12.62
N LYS A 132 14.91 -17.45 13.27
CA LYS A 132 15.53 -18.67 13.80
C LYS A 132 16.09 -19.58 12.71
N ASN A 133 15.43 -19.65 11.56
CA ASN A 133 15.77 -20.53 10.45
C ASN A 133 16.65 -19.87 9.38
N ASP A 134 17.17 -18.67 9.64
CA ASP A 134 17.96 -17.87 8.68
C ASP A 134 17.23 -17.68 7.33
N ALA A 135 15.93 -17.38 7.38
CA ALA A 135 15.04 -17.28 6.25
C ALA A 135 14.38 -15.88 6.13
N VAL A 136 14.99 -14.84 6.70
CA VAL A 136 14.41 -13.49 6.76
C VAL A 136 14.31 -12.87 5.38
N SER A 137 15.29 -13.05 4.50
CA SER A 137 15.23 -12.53 3.11
C SER A 137 14.03 -13.05 2.35
N GLY A 138 13.75 -14.34 2.41
CA GLY A 138 12.58 -14.95 1.78
C GLY A 138 11.27 -14.43 2.37
N PHE A 139 11.22 -14.27 3.69
CA PHE A 139 10.06 -13.75 4.39
C PHE A 139 9.76 -12.29 3.98
N VAL A 140 10.76 -11.42 4.00
CA VAL A 140 10.64 -10.01 3.57
C VAL A 140 10.22 -9.92 2.11
N ASN A 141 10.86 -10.72 1.24
CA ASN A 141 10.53 -10.75 -0.18
C ASN A 141 9.08 -11.17 -0.44
N GLY A 142 8.54 -12.09 0.33
CA GLY A 142 7.15 -12.55 0.22
C GLY A 142 6.09 -11.53 0.64
N LEU A 143 6.45 -10.43 1.30
CA LEU A 143 5.52 -9.40 1.76
C LEU A 143 5.09 -8.43 0.64
N SER A 144 5.87 -8.32 -0.41
CA SER A 144 5.63 -7.41 -1.52
C SER A 144 5.04 -8.14 -2.73
N ASN A 145 4.08 -7.49 -3.38
CA ASN A 145 3.65 -7.94 -4.69
C ASN A 145 4.74 -7.58 -5.72
N HIS A 146 5.17 -8.56 -6.51
CA HIS A 146 6.25 -8.41 -7.47
C HIS A 146 5.78 -8.00 -8.86
N ASN A 147 4.64 -7.30 -8.98
CA ASN A 147 4.23 -6.81 -10.28
C ASN A 147 5.27 -5.84 -10.86
N ARG A 148 5.44 -5.90 -12.17
CA ARG A 148 6.48 -5.15 -12.87
C ARG A 148 6.37 -3.65 -12.69
N LEU A 149 5.16 -3.09 -12.79
CA LEU A 149 4.92 -1.65 -12.69
C LEU A 149 5.30 -1.10 -11.31
N TYR A 150 4.98 -1.85 -10.26
CA TYR A 150 5.38 -1.50 -8.90
C TYR A 150 6.91 -1.49 -8.76
N ARG A 151 7.58 -2.55 -9.19
CA ARG A 151 9.05 -2.65 -9.10
C ARG A 151 9.76 -1.52 -9.86
N GLU A 152 9.38 -1.29 -11.10
CA GLU A 152 9.96 -0.23 -11.94
C GLU A 152 9.74 1.15 -11.32
N THR A 153 8.56 1.39 -10.75
CA THR A 153 8.23 2.66 -10.09
C THR A 153 9.06 2.86 -8.83
N VAL A 154 9.19 1.85 -7.97
CA VAL A 154 10.00 1.91 -6.75
C VAL A 154 11.48 2.11 -7.10
N GLN A 155 12.00 1.46 -8.13
CA GLN A 155 13.39 1.62 -8.58
C GLN A 155 13.71 3.03 -9.06
N SER A 156 12.72 3.76 -9.55
CA SER A 156 12.91 5.16 -10.03
C SER A 156 12.87 6.20 -8.90
N LEU A 157 12.34 5.87 -7.73
CA LEU A 157 12.18 6.81 -6.61
C LEU A 157 13.49 7.46 -6.13
N PRO A 158 14.63 6.77 -6.02
CA PRO A 158 15.88 7.40 -5.57
C PRO A 158 16.31 8.60 -6.40
N SER A 159 16.00 8.62 -7.70
CA SER A 159 16.30 9.76 -8.58
C SER A 159 15.49 11.02 -8.29
N MET A 160 14.40 10.87 -7.52
CA MET A 160 13.48 11.96 -7.12
C MET A 160 13.83 12.56 -5.75
N ILE A 161 14.89 12.07 -5.13
CA ILE A 161 15.33 12.48 -3.80
C ILE A 161 16.59 13.36 -3.97
N SER A 162 16.58 14.51 -3.28
CA SER A 162 17.72 15.42 -3.22
C SER A 162 18.11 15.71 -1.75
N ALA A 163 19.12 16.51 -1.52
CA ALA A 163 19.51 16.95 -0.18
C ALA A 163 18.39 17.69 0.56
N SER A 164 17.47 18.33 -0.16
CA SER A 164 16.28 19.01 0.39
C SER A 164 15.08 18.08 0.62
N GLY A 165 15.22 16.78 0.35
CA GLY A 165 14.18 15.78 0.49
C GLY A 165 13.61 15.30 -0.84
N ILE A 166 12.47 14.60 -0.78
CA ILE A 166 11.78 14.10 -1.97
C ILE A 166 10.97 15.22 -2.65
N SER A 167 11.05 15.27 -3.98
CA SER A 167 10.28 16.22 -4.79
C SER A 167 8.77 15.94 -4.72
N GLU A 168 7.95 16.93 -5.05
CA GLU A 168 6.48 16.74 -5.15
C GLU A 168 6.10 15.66 -6.17
N MET A 169 6.84 15.59 -7.29
CA MET A 169 6.66 14.51 -8.26
C MET A 169 7.04 13.17 -7.66
N GLY A 170 8.12 13.10 -6.89
CA GLY A 170 8.55 11.90 -6.18
C GLY A 170 7.50 11.41 -5.18
N LYS A 171 6.87 12.30 -4.43
CA LYS A 171 5.76 11.95 -3.51
C LYS A 171 4.57 11.34 -4.25
N LYS A 172 4.16 11.96 -5.36
CA LYS A 172 3.10 11.44 -6.22
C LYS A 172 3.45 10.06 -6.79
N LEU A 173 4.69 9.91 -7.23
CA LEU A 173 5.19 8.63 -7.75
C LEU A 173 5.20 7.56 -6.66
N ALA A 174 5.65 7.88 -5.46
CA ALA A 174 5.65 6.97 -4.32
C ALA A 174 4.23 6.54 -3.93
N LEU A 175 3.26 7.45 -3.92
CA LEU A 175 1.87 7.13 -3.67
C LEU A 175 1.28 6.23 -4.76
N ASN A 176 1.58 6.52 -6.01
CA ASN A 176 1.14 5.69 -7.13
C ASN A 176 1.82 4.31 -7.11
N ALA A 177 3.06 4.20 -6.66
CA ALA A 177 3.72 2.92 -6.44
C ALA A 177 2.92 2.06 -5.43
N GLN A 178 2.48 2.63 -4.32
CA GLN A 178 1.67 1.90 -3.34
C GLN A 178 0.32 1.47 -3.92
N ARG A 179 -0.29 2.27 -4.77
CA ARG A 179 -1.52 1.90 -5.50
C ARG A 179 -1.27 0.77 -6.50
N LEU A 180 -0.15 0.80 -7.22
CA LEU A 180 0.26 -0.27 -8.13
C LEU A 180 0.59 -1.57 -7.38
N ARG A 181 1.14 -1.49 -6.16
CA ARG A 181 1.45 -2.64 -5.33
C ARG A 181 0.25 -3.57 -5.11
N VAL A 182 -0.96 -3.02 -4.98
CA VAL A 182 -2.18 -3.80 -4.72
C VAL A 182 -2.83 -4.36 -5.99
N ILE A 183 -2.29 -4.04 -7.17
CA ILE A 183 -2.74 -4.60 -8.43
C ILE A 183 -2.06 -5.95 -8.63
N PRO A 184 -2.81 -7.03 -8.89
CA PRO A 184 -2.21 -8.31 -9.24
C PRO A 184 -1.36 -8.20 -10.51
N ASP A 185 -0.25 -8.93 -10.57
CA ASP A 185 0.47 -9.08 -11.83
C ASP A 185 -0.41 -9.84 -12.82
N PHE A 186 -0.53 -9.34 -14.04
CA PHE A 186 -1.35 -9.97 -15.05
C PHE A 186 -0.71 -9.84 -16.44
N GLU A 187 -0.71 -10.95 -17.15
CA GLU A 187 -0.30 -10.99 -18.56
C GLU A 187 -1.48 -10.76 -19.50
N ASN A 188 -2.68 -11.14 -19.05
CA ASN A 188 -3.92 -11.03 -19.81
C ASN A 188 -4.96 -10.26 -19.00
N GLY A 189 -5.49 -9.19 -19.57
CA GLY A 189 -6.50 -8.39 -18.88
C GLY A 189 -6.69 -6.99 -19.45
N ILE A 190 -7.65 -6.30 -18.90
CA ILE A 190 -7.97 -4.92 -19.25
C ILE A 190 -7.54 -4.00 -18.11
N PHE A 191 -6.75 -2.99 -18.43
CA PHE A 191 -6.33 -1.94 -17.53
C PHE A 191 -6.92 -0.61 -17.97
N VAL A 192 -7.68 0.03 -17.10
CA VAL A 192 -8.23 1.36 -17.32
C VAL A 192 -7.54 2.37 -16.43
N ASN A 193 -6.81 3.28 -17.03
CA ASN A 193 -6.20 4.40 -16.33
C ASN A 193 -7.17 5.59 -16.36
N ILE A 194 -7.90 5.78 -15.25
CA ILE A 194 -8.92 6.82 -15.14
C ILE A 194 -8.35 8.23 -15.40
N PRO A 195 -7.22 8.64 -14.78
CA PRO A 195 -6.65 9.97 -15.02
C PRO A 195 -6.22 10.26 -16.46
N SER A 196 -5.81 9.25 -17.20
CA SER A 196 -5.37 9.40 -18.60
C SER A 196 -6.48 9.16 -19.61
N TYR A 197 -7.69 8.77 -19.18
CA TYR A 197 -8.81 8.42 -20.04
C TYR A 197 -8.48 7.32 -21.05
N GLN A 198 -7.65 6.35 -20.64
CA GLN A 198 -7.17 5.28 -21.52
C GLN A 198 -7.53 3.92 -20.98
N LEU A 199 -7.91 3.04 -21.89
CA LEU A 199 -8.05 1.60 -21.70
C LEU A 199 -6.98 0.90 -22.52
N LYS A 200 -6.30 -0.09 -21.92
CA LYS A 200 -5.38 -1.01 -22.59
C LYS A 200 -5.82 -2.45 -22.34
N TYR A 201 -5.90 -3.21 -23.40
CA TYR A 201 -6.10 -4.66 -23.29
C TYR A 201 -4.77 -5.36 -23.55
N TYR A 202 -4.36 -6.15 -22.59
CA TYR A 202 -3.12 -6.92 -22.61
C TYR A 202 -3.39 -8.39 -22.92
N ARG A 203 -2.58 -8.95 -23.78
CA ARG A 203 -2.48 -10.40 -24.03
C ARG A 203 -1.00 -10.77 -24.03
N ASP A 204 -0.66 -11.81 -23.25
CA ASP A 204 0.72 -12.30 -23.09
C ASP A 204 1.71 -11.16 -22.78
N GLY A 205 1.32 -10.28 -21.86
CA GLY A 205 2.09 -9.12 -21.41
C GLY A 205 2.19 -7.95 -22.41
N LYS A 206 1.57 -8.06 -23.60
CA LYS A 206 1.59 -7.03 -24.64
C LYS A 206 0.26 -6.31 -24.73
N ALA A 207 0.29 -4.98 -24.81
CA ALA A 207 -0.89 -4.18 -25.11
C ALA A 207 -1.26 -4.39 -26.59
N ILE A 208 -2.37 -5.07 -26.84
CA ILE A 208 -2.85 -5.40 -28.19
C ILE A 208 -4.01 -4.52 -28.65
N LEU A 209 -4.64 -3.78 -27.73
CA LEU A 209 -5.68 -2.81 -28.02
C LEU A 209 -5.57 -1.64 -27.03
N GLU A 210 -5.67 -0.43 -27.58
CA GLU A 210 -5.77 0.79 -26.79
C GLU A 210 -7.01 1.55 -27.23
N SER A 211 -7.72 2.12 -26.27
CA SER A 211 -8.92 2.93 -26.53
C SER A 211 -9.03 4.08 -25.54
N ARG A 212 -9.67 5.14 -25.97
CA ARG A 212 -10.10 6.21 -25.07
C ARG A 212 -11.36 5.75 -24.34
N VAL A 213 -11.52 6.18 -23.09
CA VAL A 213 -12.70 5.88 -22.27
C VAL A 213 -13.29 7.15 -21.70
N ILE A 214 -14.59 7.13 -21.48
CA ILE A 214 -15.31 8.18 -20.77
C ILE A 214 -15.28 7.81 -19.27
N VAL A 215 -14.90 8.75 -18.45
CA VAL A 215 -14.87 8.60 -16.99
C VAL A 215 -15.79 9.61 -16.32
N GLY A 216 -16.17 9.37 -15.08
CA GLY A 216 -17.02 10.25 -14.30
C GLY A 216 -16.37 11.60 -14.00
N LYS A 217 -17.20 12.63 -13.86
CA LYS A 217 -16.79 13.97 -13.41
C LYS A 217 -16.33 13.96 -11.95
N ASN A 218 -15.71 15.06 -11.50
CA ASN A 218 -15.23 15.17 -10.10
C ASN A 218 -16.33 14.96 -9.04
N GLU A 219 -17.57 15.38 -9.36
CA GLU A 219 -18.74 15.22 -8.50
C GLU A 219 -19.33 13.81 -8.54
N ARG A 220 -18.99 13.03 -9.56
CA ARG A 220 -19.46 11.67 -9.82
C ARG A 220 -18.31 10.81 -10.34
N ARG A 221 -17.32 10.58 -9.49
CA ARG A 221 -16.08 9.90 -9.88
C ARG A 221 -16.31 8.44 -10.25
N THR A 222 -15.63 8.00 -11.30
CA THR A 222 -15.49 6.57 -11.57
C THR A 222 -14.75 5.91 -10.41
N PRO A 223 -15.31 4.87 -9.78
CA PRO A 223 -14.64 4.19 -8.68
C PRO A 223 -13.39 3.44 -9.16
N VAL A 224 -12.37 3.41 -8.33
CA VAL A 224 -11.23 2.50 -8.53
C VAL A 224 -11.67 1.11 -8.07
N MET A 225 -11.55 0.13 -8.95
CA MET A 225 -11.99 -1.24 -8.67
C MET A 225 -11.12 -2.27 -9.39
N TYR A 226 -11.13 -3.46 -8.87
CA TYR A 226 -10.61 -4.64 -9.54
C TYR A 226 -11.74 -5.68 -9.67
N SER A 227 -11.83 -6.31 -10.83
CA SER A 227 -12.79 -7.38 -11.09
C SER A 227 -12.25 -8.37 -12.09
N ARG A 228 -12.85 -9.54 -12.15
CA ARG A 228 -12.56 -10.55 -13.17
C ARG A 228 -13.66 -10.52 -14.24
N LEU A 229 -13.23 -10.58 -15.51
CA LEU A 229 -14.16 -10.70 -16.62
C LEU A 229 -14.78 -12.10 -16.58
N SER A 230 -16.09 -12.19 -16.48
CA SER A 230 -16.83 -13.44 -16.45
C SER A 230 -17.54 -13.73 -17.78
N ASN A 231 -18.05 -12.70 -18.42
CA ASN A 231 -18.80 -12.80 -19.67
C ASN A 231 -18.79 -11.48 -20.43
N VAL A 232 -19.09 -11.55 -21.70
CA VAL A 232 -19.28 -10.39 -22.58
C VAL A 232 -20.71 -10.45 -23.13
N VAL A 233 -21.43 -9.36 -22.98
CA VAL A 233 -22.77 -9.21 -23.55
C VAL A 233 -22.67 -8.32 -24.78
N VAL A 234 -23.11 -8.81 -25.92
CA VAL A 234 -23.11 -8.08 -27.19
C VAL A 234 -24.39 -7.26 -27.29
N ASN A 235 -24.26 -5.99 -27.69
CA ASN A 235 -25.37 -5.04 -27.77
C ASN A 235 -26.23 -4.97 -26.50
N PRO A 236 -25.64 -4.78 -25.32
CA PRO A 236 -26.39 -4.74 -24.07
C PRO A 236 -27.32 -3.51 -24.04
N PRO A 237 -28.54 -3.64 -23.51
CA PRO A 237 -29.32 -2.45 -23.18
C PRO A 237 -28.62 -1.69 -22.05
N TRP A 238 -28.63 -0.36 -22.12
CA TRP A 238 -28.15 0.45 -21.03
C TRP A 238 -29.27 0.74 -20.04
N ASN A 239 -29.15 0.19 -18.85
CA ASN A 239 -30.05 0.51 -17.75
C ASN A 239 -29.51 1.71 -16.98
N ALA A 240 -30.19 2.84 -17.03
CA ALA A 240 -29.77 4.03 -16.32
C ALA A 240 -29.82 3.79 -14.79
N PRO A 241 -28.72 4.06 -14.05
CA PRO A 241 -28.75 3.99 -12.59
C PRO A 241 -29.80 4.92 -11.99
N THR A 242 -30.47 4.48 -10.90
CA THR A 242 -31.54 5.24 -10.23
C THR A 242 -31.14 6.69 -9.93
N ARG A 243 -29.89 6.91 -9.53
CA ARG A 243 -29.39 8.27 -9.27
C ARG A 243 -29.41 9.14 -10.51
N LEU A 244 -28.94 8.62 -11.65
CA LEU A 244 -28.95 9.34 -12.94
C LEU A 244 -30.39 9.60 -13.40
N ILE A 245 -31.30 8.65 -13.20
CA ILE A 245 -32.70 8.83 -13.49
C ILE A 245 -33.25 10.03 -12.71
N ASN A 246 -33.05 10.06 -11.41
CA ASN A 246 -33.62 11.09 -10.54
C ASN A 246 -32.99 12.46 -10.73
N GLU A 247 -31.65 12.52 -10.89
CA GLU A 247 -30.92 13.79 -10.94
C GLU A 247 -30.86 14.40 -12.34
N ASP A 248 -30.79 13.59 -13.41
CA ASP A 248 -30.53 14.08 -14.76
C ASP A 248 -31.68 13.84 -15.76
N ILE A 249 -32.32 12.66 -15.70
CA ILE A 249 -33.28 12.23 -16.72
C ILE A 249 -34.70 12.71 -16.37
N LEU A 250 -35.16 12.44 -15.17
CA LEU A 250 -36.51 12.76 -14.73
C LEU A 250 -36.84 14.25 -14.78
N PRO A 251 -35.93 15.18 -14.38
CA PRO A 251 -36.18 16.61 -14.56
C PRO A 251 -36.34 17.03 -16.02
N LYS A 252 -35.62 16.38 -16.95
CA LYS A 252 -35.73 16.66 -18.40
C LYS A 252 -37.02 16.12 -18.99
N LEU A 253 -37.40 14.89 -18.60
CA LEU A 253 -38.69 14.30 -18.99
C LEU A 253 -39.89 15.13 -18.54
N LYS A 254 -39.81 15.73 -17.34
CA LYS A 254 -40.89 16.62 -16.83
C LYS A 254 -41.01 17.91 -17.60
N ARG A 255 -39.90 18.39 -18.18
CA ARG A 255 -39.88 19.65 -19.00
C ARG A 255 -40.26 19.42 -20.48
N ASP A 256 -39.85 18.26 -20.99
CA ASP A 256 -40.04 17.89 -22.38
C ASP A 256 -40.54 16.45 -22.49
N PRO A 257 -41.86 16.24 -22.74
CA PRO A 257 -42.43 14.90 -22.91
C PRO A 257 -41.83 14.10 -24.08
N GLY A 258 -41.26 14.79 -25.09
CA GLY A 258 -40.59 14.15 -26.21
C GLY A 258 -39.17 13.70 -25.95
N TYR A 259 -38.60 14.06 -24.81
CA TYR A 259 -37.18 13.80 -24.47
C TYR A 259 -36.81 12.33 -24.54
N ALA A 260 -37.67 11.43 -24.02
CA ALA A 260 -37.39 9.98 -24.04
C ALA A 260 -37.27 9.45 -25.47
N ALA A 261 -38.23 9.82 -26.35
CA ALA A 261 -38.24 9.39 -27.74
C ALA A 261 -37.03 9.95 -28.53
N ALA A 262 -36.71 11.23 -28.30
CA ALA A 262 -35.56 11.89 -28.96
C ALA A 262 -34.20 11.26 -28.57
N HIS A 263 -34.10 10.60 -27.41
CA HIS A 263 -32.89 9.96 -26.91
C HIS A 263 -32.96 8.43 -26.93
N ASN A 264 -33.97 7.85 -27.58
CA ASN A 264 -34.20 6.41 -27.64
C ASN A 264 -34.26 5.72 -26.24
N TYR A 265 -34.87 6.40 -25.26
CA TYR A 265 -35.12 5.82 -23.96
C TYR A 265 -36.44 5.07 -23.94
N SER A 266 -36.41 3.85 -23.41
CA SER A 266 -37.62 3.09 -23.10
C SER A 266 -37.88 3.16 -21.59
N ILE A 267 -39.12 3.45 -21.21
CA ILE A 267 -39.54 3.43 -19.80
C ILE A 267 -40.15 2.04 -19.58
N LEU A 268 -39.55 1.27 -18.66
CA LEU A 268 -39.97 -0.10 -18.29
C LEU A 268 -40.80 -0.05 -17.02
#